data_9cfa9480117582652e6419e07a4732b8
#
_entry.id   9cfa9480117582652e6419e07a4732b8
#
_cell.length_a   1.000
_cell.length_b   1.000
_cell.length_c   1.000
_cell.angle_alpha   90.00
_cell.angle_beta   90.00
_cell.angle_gamma   90.00
#
_symmetry.space_group_name_H-M   'P 1'
#
loop_
_entity.id
_entity.type
_entity.pdbx_description
1 polymer ?
#
loop_
_entity_poly.entity_id
_entity_poly.type
_entity_poly.pdbx_seq_one_letter_code
_entity_poly.pdbx_strand_id
1 'polypeptide(L)'
;MRKYLLFSLSLILFSSCISQKKLLKQNKISKVIGEARTYIGTPYKWGGNDKKGIDCSGLLVKSFESVGMKIPRTTAEQIDIGKRVSLRKSREGDLVFFAFGKSRRKVTHVGMVSNIKNEKNINFIHASSSRGVIETQLIKDYYLK
;
A
#
# COMPACT_ATOMS: atom_id res chain seq x y z
N MET A 1 -45.45 -15.00 16.90
CA MET A 1 -44.17 -14.86 17.61
C MET A 1 -43.01 -15.67 16.99
N ARG A 2 -43.21 -16.94 16.57
CA ARG A 2 -42.10 -17.77 15.96
C ARG A 2 -41.53 -17.26 14.65
N LYS A 3 -42.32 -16.57 13.79
CA LYS A 3 -41.85 -16.02 12.50
C LYS A 3 -40.88 -14.84 12.65
N TYR A 4 -41.01 -14.00 13.67
CA TYR A 4 -40.13 -12.84 13.92
C TYR A 4 -38.78 -13.27 14.53
N LEU A 5 -38.77 -14.39 15.25
CA LEU A 5 -37.52 -14.92 15.84
C LEU A 5 -36.55 -15.43 14.74
N LEU A 6 -37.06 -16.07 13.69
CA LEU A 6 -36.25 -16.56 12.57
C LEU A 6 -35.70 -15.40 11.72
N PHE A 7 -36.43 -14.29 11.58
CA PHE A 7 -35.98 -13.13 10.82
C PHE A 7 -34.86 -12.35 11.53
N SER A 8 -34.94 -12.23 12.85
CA SER A 8 -33.88 -11.57 13.66
C SER A 8 -32.60 -12.38 13.70
N LEU A 9 -32.66 -13.70 13.73
CA LEU A 9 -31.49 -14.58 13.72
C LEU A 9 -30.74 -14.52 12.38
N SER A 10 -31.44 -14.41 11.26
CA SER A 10 -30.85 -14.24 9.94
C SER A 10 -30.05 -12.93 9.79
N LEU A 11 -30.55 -11.80 10.33
CA LEU A 11 -29.86 -10.51 10.29
C LEU A 11 -28.52 -10.55 11.06
N ILE A 12 -28.46 -11.25 12.19
CA ILE A 12 -27.25 -11.35 13.04
C ILE A 12 -26.14 -12.12 12.31
N LEU A 13 -26.49 -13.17 11.57
CA LEU A 13 -25.50 -13.98 10.83
C LEU A 13 -24.84 -13.20 9.67
N PHE A 14 -25.59 -12.36 8.94
CA PHE A 14 -25.04 -11.52 7.87
C PHE A 14 -24.10 -10.43 8.39
N SER A 15 -24.41 -9.83 9.52
CA SER A 15 -23.60 -8.79 10.17
C SER A 15 -22.22 -9.35 10.61
N SER A 16 -22.17 -10.56 11.14
CA SER A 16 -20.94 -11.25 11.56
C SER A 16 -19.99 -11.52 10.37
N CYS A 17 -20.51 -11.96 9.24
CA CYS A 17 -19.70 -12.28 8.05
C CYS A 17 -19.02 -11.04 7.44
N ILE A 18 -19.71 -9.90 7.41
CA ILE A 18 -19.15 -8.62 6.90
C ILE A 18 -18.02 -8.13 7.81
N SER A 19 -18.19 -8.22 9.10
CA SER A 19 -17.19 -7.84 10.10
C SER A 19 -15.91 -8.68 9.96
N GLN A 20 -16.03 -10.00 9.82
CA GLN A 20 -14.89 -10.89 9.64
C GLN A 20 -14.11 -10.61 8.35
N LYS A 21 -14.78 -10.38 7.21
CA LYS A 21 -14.12 -10.03 5.94
C LYS A 21 -13.33 -8.72 6.06
N LYS A 22 -13.88 -7.72 6.76
CA LYS A 22 -13.19 -6.44 6.99
C LYS A 22 -11.94 -6.64 7.84
N LEU A 23 -12.03 -7.43 8.91
CA LEU A 23 -10.90 -7.74 9.79
C LEU A 23 -9.79 -8.49 9.05
N LEU A 24 -10.13 -9.51 8.27
CA LEU A 24 -9.18 -10.26 7.47
C LEU A 24 -8.45 -9.37 6.44
N LYS A 25 -9.18 -8.44 5.79
CA LYS A 25 -8.56 -7.46 4.89
C LYS A 25 -7.59 -6.55 5.62
N GLN A 26 -7.98 -6.02 6.79
CA GLN A 26 -7.12 -5.15 7.60
C GLN A 26 -5.85 -5.87 8.06
N ASN A 27 -5.97 -7.12 8.51
CA ASN A 27 -4.83 -7.95 8.90
C ASN A 27 -3.85 -8.19 7.74
N LYS A 28 -4.36 -8.42 6.51
CA LYS A 28 -3.51 -8.54 5.32
C LYS A 28 -2.77 -7.24 5.03
N ILE A 29 -3.45 -6.10 5.09
CA ILE A 29 -2.82 -4.78 4.87
C ILE A 29 -1.71 -4.53 5.90
N SER A 30 -2.00 -4.75 7.18
CA SER A 30 -1.01 -4.60 8.26
C SER A 30 0.21 -5.51 8.04
N LYS A 31 0.01 -6.74 7.56
CA LYS A 31 1.11 -7.67 7.24
C LYS A 31 1.95 -7.18 6.07
N VAL A 32 1.33 -6.68 4.98
CA VAL A 32 2.04 -6.11 3.83
C VAL A 32 2.90 -4.91 4.25
N ILE A 33 2.34 -3.99 5.04
CA ILE A 33 3.08 -2.82 5.54
C ILE A 33 4.20 -3.26 6.50
N GLY A 34 3.91 -4.22 7.38
CA GLY A 34 4.91 -4.81 8.28
C GLY A 34 6.08 -5.40 7.51
N GLU A 35 5.81 -6.16 6.43
CA GLU A 35 6.87 -6.69 5.57
C GLU A 35 7.69 -5.59 4.92
N ALA A 36 7.06 -4.55 4.36
CA ALA A 36 7.79 -3.41 3.80
C ALA A 36 8.74 -2.76 4.82
N ARG A 37 8.31 -2.62 6.08
CA ARG A 37 9.11 -2.06 7.17
C ARG A 37 10.33 -2.90 7.52
N THR A 38 10.32 -4.22 7.28
CA THR A 38 11.49 -5.08 7.49
C THR A 38 12.66 -4.76 6.55
N TYR A 39 12.39 -4.00 5.47
CA TYR A 39 13.39 -3.52 4.51
C TYR A 39 13.93 -2.12 4.82
N ILE A 40 13.44 -1.41 5.84
CA ILE A 40 13.94 -0.06 6.19
C ILE A 40 15.46 -0.12 6.38
N GLY A 41 16.18 0.83 5.73
CA GLY A 41 17.63 0.87 5.69
C GLY A 41 18.28 0.04 4.57
N THR A 42 17.55 -0.80 3.86
CA THR A 42 18.07 -1.51 2.68
C THR A 42 18.48 -0.50 1.59
N PRO A 43 19.71 -0.59 1.03
CA PRO A 43 20.16 0.34 0.00
C PRO A 43 19.32 0.22 -1.28
N TYR A 44 19.20 1.33 -2.01
CA TYR A 44 18.56 1.31 -3.31
C TYR A 44 19.44 0.59 -4.35
N LYS A 45 18.84 -0.31 -5.11
CA LYS A 45 19.48 -0.96 -6.26
C LYS A 45 18.45 -1.11 -7.38
N TRP A 46 18.72 -0.52 -8.54
CA TRP A 46 17.86 -0.69 -9.71
C TRP A 46 17.70 -2.16 -10.09
N GLY A 47 16.47 -2.63 -10.25
CA GLY A 47 16.15 -4.04 -10.51
C GLY A 47 16.34 -4.96 -9.30
N GLY A 48 16.77 -4.43 -8.16
CA GLY A 48 16.96 -5.19 -6.91
C GLY A 48 15.64 -5.66 -6.29
N ASN A 49 15.71 -6.77 -5.53
CA ASN A 49 14.53 -7.42 -4.95
C ASN A 49 14.82 -8.12 -3.62
N ASP A 50 15.91 -7.80 -2.95
CA ASP A 50 16.31 -8.39 -1.67
C ASP A 50 16.94 -7.37 -0.71
N LYS A 51 17.37 -7.80 0.48
CA LYS A 51 17.98 -6.94 1.51
C LYS A 51 19.39 -6.48 1.19
N LYS A 52 20.03 -6.98 0.12
CA LYS A 52 21.33 -6.46 -0.38
C LYS A 52 21.11 -5.26 -1.29
N GLY A 53 19.89 -5.05 -1.78
CA GLY A 53 19.49 -3.89 -2.57
C GLY A 53 18.13 -4.09 -3.20
N ILE A 54 17.30 -3.07 -3.13
CA ILE A 54 15.92 -3.14 -3.61
C ILE A 54 15.51 -1.84 -4.31
N ASP A 55 14.70 -1.93 -5.37
CA ASP A 55 14.08 -0.75 -5.99
C ASP A 55 12.65 -0.53 -5.48
N CYS A 56 12.03 0.58 -5.91
CA CYS A 56 10.72 0.99 -5.44
C CYS A 56 9.61 -0.04 -5.73
N SER A 57 9.57 -0.57 -6.93
CA SER A 57 8.57 -1.58 -7.32
C SER A 57 8.89 -2.97 -6.74
N GLY A 58 10.17 -3.33 -6.62
CA GLY A 58 10.63 -4.56 -5.98
C GLY A 58 10.25 -4.63 -4.49
N LEU A 59 10.35 -3.52 -3.77
CA LEU A 59 9.88 -3.44 -2.38
C LEU A 59 8.40 -3.82 -2.27
N LEU A 60 7.57 -3.29 -3.17
CA LEU A 60 6.14 -3.59 -3.17
C LEU A 60 5.87 -5.04 -3.54
N VAL A 61 6.55 -5.59 -4.55
CA VAL A 61 6.44 -7.01 -4.90
C VAL A 61 6.71 -7.89 -3.67
N LYS A 62 7.81 -7.66 -2.95
CA LYS A 62 8.15 -8.41 -1.74
C LYS A 62 7.11 -8.25 -0.64
N SER A 63 6.62 -7.02 -0.45
CA SER A 63 5.61 -6.75 0.57
C SER A 63 4.31 -7.50 0.30
N PHE A 64 3.81 -7.48 -0.93
CA PHE A 64 2.56 -8.17 -1.29
C PHE A 64 2.72 -9.70 -1.36
N GLU A 65 3.90 -10.21 -1.71
CA GLU A 65 4.21 -11.66 -1.64
C GLU A 65 4.01 -12.22 -0.22
N SER A 66 4.22 -11.43 0.84
CA SER A 66 4.03 -11.85 2.23
C SER A 66 2.61 -12.30 2.59
N VAL A 67 1.63 -11.91 1.78
CA VAL A 67 0.21 -12.31 1.92
C VAL A 67 -0.28 -13.17 0.75
N GLY A 68 0.65 -13.72 -0.06
CA GLY A 68 0.35 -14.56 -1.23
C GLY A 68 -0.21 -13.78 -2.44
N MET A 69 -0.07 -12.45 -2.46
CA MET A 69 -0.54 -11.61 -3.56
C MET A 69 0.61 -11.29 -4.52
N LYS A 70 0.44 -11.62 -5.80
CA LYS A 70 1.39 -11.28 -6.85
C LYS A 70 0.96 -9.96 -7.51
N ILE A 71 1.89 -9.02 -7.61
CA ILE A 71 1.74 -7.77 -8.37
C ILE A 71 2.84 -7.68 -9.45
N PRO A 72 2.65 -6.89 -10.51
CA PRO A 72 3.66 -6.71 -11.55
C PRO A 72 4.99 -6.22 -11.01
N ARG A 73 6.09 -6.56 -11.71
CA ARG A 73 7.45 -6.21 -11.26
C ARG A 73 7.79 -4.73 -11.45
N THR A 74 7.24 -4.09 -12.48
CA THR A 74 7.62 -2.74 -12.85
C THR A 74 6.61 -1.69 -12.40
N THR A 75 7.09 -0.48 -12.07
CA THR A 75 6.22 0.66 -11.72
C THR A 75 5.22 1.00 -12.83
N ALA A 76 5.63 0.83 -14.10
CA ALA A 76 4.77 1.09 -15.26
C ALA A 76 3.57 0.13 -15.33
N GLU A 77 3.76 -1.13 -14.98
CA GLU A 77 2.68 -2.11 -14.94
C GLU A 77 1.86 -2.02 -13.64
N GLN A 78 2.52 -1.66 -12.52
CA GLN A 78 1.84 -1.52 -11.23
C GLN A 78 0.80 -0.40 -11.22
N ILE A 79 0.96 0.68 -12.00
CA ILE A 79 -0.02 1.77 -12.06
C ILE A 79 -1.33 1.35 -12.74
N ASP A 80 -1.29 0.31 -13.56
CA ASP A 80 -2.45 -0.17 -14.32
C ASP A 80 -3.30 -1.17 -13.52
N ILE A 81 -2.82 -1.63 -12.36
CA ILE A 81 -3.61 -2.49 -11.46
C ILE A 81 -4.39 -1.65 -10.44
N GLY A 82 -5.58 -2.13 -10.09
CA GLY A 82 -6.42 -1.49 -9.09
C GLY A 82 -7.26 -0.32 -9.62
N LYS A 83 -7.71 0.52 -8.70
CA LYS A 83 -8.58 1.67 -9.01
C LYS A 83 -7.92 2.95 -8.53
N ARG A 84 -7.91 3.97 -9.38
CA ARG A 84 -7.43 5.30 -9.00
C ARG A 84 -8.35 5.92 -7.95
N VAL A 85 -7.75 6.41 -6.87
CA VAL A 85 -8.43 7.16 -5.80
C VAL A 85 -7.75 8.51 -5.59
N SER A 86 -8.48 9.50 -5.10
CA SER A 86 -7.87 10.77 -4.69
C SER A 86 -7.09 10.59 -3.39
N LEU A 87 -6.08 11.42 -3.16
CA LEU A 87 -5.26 11.35 -1.93
C LEU A 87 -6.11 11.45 -0.65
N ARG A 88 -7.16 12.27 -0.65
CA ARG A 88 -8.11 12.39 0.49
C ARG A 88 -8.88 11.11 0.81
N LYS A 89 -9.04 10.21 -0.16
CA LYS A 89 -9.73 8.92 -0.01
C LYS A 89 -8.76 7.76 0.10
N SER A 90 -7.45 8.02 0.10
CA SER A 90 -6.44 6.97 0.23
C SER A 90 -6.55 6.27 1.58
N ARG A 91 -6.09 5.03 1.61
CA ARG A 91 -6.06 4.15 2.77
C ARG A 91 -4.69 3.54 2.91
N GLU A 92 -4.37 3.06 4.08
CA GLU A 92 -3.18 2.26 4.30
C GLU A 92 -3.16 1.05 3.35
N GLY A 93 -1.99 0.79 2.76
CA GLY A 93 -1.81 -0.22 1.71
C GLY A 93 -2.05 0.26 0.28
N ASP A 94 -2.60 1.46 0.06
CA ASP A 94 -2.74 2.03 -1.28
C ASP A 94 -1.36 2.41 -1.85
N LEU A 95 -1.20 2.25 -3.17
CA LEU A 95 0.03 2.63 -3.87
C LEU A 95 -0.02 4.09 -4.28
N VAL A 96 1.10 4.78 -4.09
CA VAL A 96 1.27 6.19 -4.50
C VAL A 96 2.32 6.24 -5.60
N PHE A 97 1.93 6.79 -6.75
CA PHE A 97 2.76 6.87 -7.94
C PHE A 97 3.21 8.30 -8.20
N PHE A 98 4.46 8.45 -8.62
CA PHE A 98 5.08 9.74 -8.85
C PHE A 98 5.68 9.82 -10.25
N ALA A 99 5.47 10.96 -10.90
CA ALA A 99 6.06 11.30 -12.18
C ALA A 99 7.07 12.43 -11.99
N PHE A 100 8.36 12.11 -12.01
CA PHE A 100 9.44 13.08 -11.90
C PHE A 100 9.96 13.52 -13.27
N GLY A 101 10.58 14.70 -13.30
CA GLY A 101 11.22 15.25 -14.48
C GLY A 101 10.33 16.14 -15.32
N LYS A 102 10.85 16.55 -16.50
CA LYS A 102 10.19 17.49 -17.41
C LYS A 102 8.87 16.95 -17.99
N SER A 103 8.79 15.65 -18.19
CA SER A 103 7.58 14.97 -18.64
C SER A 103 6.85 14.34 -17.48
N ARG A 104 5.88 15.04 -16.91
CA ARG A 104 4.99 14.52 -15.85
C ARG A 104 4.04 13.41 -16.32
N ARG A 105 4.22 12.91 -17.56
CA ARG A 105 3.37 11.87 -18.15
C ARG A 105 3.82 10.45 -17.81
N LYS A 106 5.11 10.25 -17.49
CA LYS A 106 5.66 8.93 -17.22
C LYS A 106 5.88 8.77 -15.72
N VAL A 107 5.22 7.78 -15.13
CA VAL A 107 5.47 7.39 -13.75
C VAL A 107 6.86 6.75 -13.64
N THR A 108 7.65 7.26 -12.70
CA THR A 108 9.05 6.84 -12.51
C THR A 108 9.32 6.29 -11.11
N HIS A 109 8.36 6.45 -10.18
CA HIS A 109 8.52 6.00 -8.81
C HIS A 109 7.20 5.58 -8.19
N VAL A 110 7.27 4.69 -7.20
CA VAL A 110 6.12 4.19 -6.45
C VAL A 110 6.48 3.98 -4.98
N GLY A 111 5.51 4.16 -4.11
CA GLY A 111 5.56 3.80 -2.71
C GLY A 111 4.20 3.31 -2.24
N MET A 112 4.08 2.94 -0.98
CA MET A 112 2.85 2.46 -0.37
C MET A 112 2.50 3.31 0.84
N VAL A 113 1.25 3.75 0.95
CA VAL A 113 0.73 4.42 2.16
C VAL A 113 0.86 3.48 3.35
N SER A 114 1.60 3.90 4.35
CA SER A 114 1.95 3.07 5.51
C SER A 114 1.24 3.49 6.80
N ASN A 115 0.82 4.75 6.89
CA ASN A 115 0.06 5.28 8.02
C ASN A 115 -0.68 6.56 7.63
N ILE A 116 -1.90 6.72 8.13
CA ILE A 116 -2.72 7.93 7.95
C ILE A 116 -3.20 8.40 9.33
N LYS A 117 -2.63 9.50 9.84
CA LYS A 117 -3.11 10.16 11.05
C LYS A 117 -4.25 11.14 10.76
N ASN A 118 -4.16 11.87 9.67
CA ASN A 118 -5.19 12.78 9.14
C ASN A 118 -4.84 13.13 7.67
N GLU A 119 -5.68 13.91 7.00
CA GLU A 119 -5.50 14.29 5.58
C GLU A 119 -4.16 15.00 5.27
N LYS A 120 -3.54 15.66 6.25
CA LYS A 120 -2.26 16.38 6.12
C LYS A 120 -1.07 15.58 6.64
N ASN A 121 -1.31 14.42 7.24
CA ASN A 121 -0.27 13.59 7.85
C ASN A 121 -0.41 12.15 7.39
N ILE A 122 -0.01 11.93 6.15
CA ILE A 122 0.02 10.64 5.48
C ILE A 122 1.48 10.24 5.34
N ASN A 123 1.86 9.10 5.90
CA ASN A 123 3.18 8.52 5.70
C ASN A 123 3.12 7.47 4.59
N PHE A 124 4.21 7.34 3.86
CA PHE A 124 4.40 6.28 2.89
C PHE A 124 5.80 5.67 3.01
N ILE A 125 5.90 4.41 2.65
CA ILE A 125 7.15 3.67 2.61
C ILE A 125 7.56 3.44 1.16
N HIS A 126 8.85 3.69 0.85
CA HIS A 126 9.39 3.54 -0.50
C HIS A 126 10.91 3.32 -0.48
N ALA A 127 11.47 2.84 -1.59
CA ALA A 127 12.91 2.78 -1.78
C ALA A 127 13.40 4.07 -2.47
N SER A 128 13.96 4.99 -1.70
CA SER A 128 14.58 6.22 -2.19
C SER A 128 15.91 5.92 -2.86
N SER A 129 16.18 6.49 -4.04
CA SER A 129 17.45 6.30 -4.76
C SER A 129 18.68 6.81 -3.99
N SER A 130 18.50 7.77 -3.09
CA SER A 130 19.61 8.36 -2.31
C SER A 130 19.67 7.90 -0.86
N ARG A 131 18.55 7.42 -0.28
CA ARG A 131 18.45 7.08 1.15
C ARG A 131 18.10 5.61 1.41
N GLY A 132 17.91 4.81 0.35
CA GLY A 132 17.42 3.43 0.49
C GLY A 132 15.96 3.38 0.92
N VAL A 133 15.53 2.29 1.53
CA VAL A 133 14.16 2.12 2.00
C VAL A 133 13.92 2.96 3.25
N ILE A 134 12.95 3.85 3.15
CA ILE A 134 12.54 4.77 4.23
C ILE A 134 11.01 4.88 4.32
N GLU A 135 10.53 5.26 5.50
CA GLU A 135 9.15 5.70 5.73
C GLU A 135 9.16 7.21 5.99
N THR A 136 8.43 7.99 5.22
CA THR A 136 8.45 9.46 5.29
C THR A 136 7.06 10.04 5.04
N GLN A 137 6.89 11.32 5.39
CA GLN A 137 5.61 12.01 5.20
C GLN A 137 5.43 12.44 3.73
N LEU A 138 4.29 12.08 3.14
CA LEU A 138 3.99 12.29 1.74
C LEU A 138 3.97 13.78 1.31
N ILE A 139 3.54 14.67 2.19
CA ILE A 139 3.36 16.10 1.89
C ILE A 139 4.62 16.93 2.12
N LYS A 140 5.47 16.53 3.08
CA LYS A 140 6.66 17.32 3.46
C LYS A 140 7.84 17.17 2.53
N ASP A 141 8.04 15.99 1.97
CA ASP A 141 9.34 15.69 1.37
C ASP A 141 9.37 15.73 -0.15
N TYR A 142 8.22 15.72 -0.86
CA TYR A 142 8.37 15.42 -2.27
C TYR A 142 7.43 16.08 -3.29
N TYR A 143 6.13 16.39 -3.05
CA TYR A 143 5.27 16.22 -4.22
C TYR A 143 4.07 17.15 -4.44
N LEU A 144 3.99 18.24 -3.75
CA LEU A 144 3.00 19.27 -4.05
C LEU A 144 3.68 20.58 -4.52
N LYS A 145 4.36 20.50 -5.67
CA LYS A 145 4.73 21.66 -6.46
C LYS A 145 3.89 21.71 -7.72
#